data_37f73f49851bb30b3e7d481ee8410991
#
_entry.id   37f73f49851bb30b3e7d481ee8410991
#
_cell.length_a   1.000
_cell.length_b   1.000
_cell.length_c   1.000
_cell.angle_alpha   90.00
_cell.angle_beta   90.00
_cell.angle_gamma   90.00
#
_symmetry.space_group_name_H-M   'P 1'
#
loop_
_entity.id
_entity.type
_entity.pdbx_description
1 polymer ?
#
loop_
_entity_poly.entity_id
_entity_poly.type
_entity_poly.pdbx_seq_one_letter_code
_entity_poly.pdbx_strand_id
1 'polypeptide(L)'
;HLSIRRQRQMCIRDSNAVMDTLSQHVTDTLRDWVLHGQFSPGARLEEIPLAEKLGVSRTPVRAALATLGNEGLLEHLPKRGYTGRAYDIGEIVAAYEVRAALEGLACRQAALRGLSNDAVAVLKNCLDEGDRILAKGVLLAEDHLPYQKVNITLHNGILEAAGNPWVKRFATQAQAIPYASDRIILW
;
A
#
# COMPACT_ATOMS: atom_id res chain seq x y z
N HIS A 1 -6.85 -21.18 -40.86
CA HIS A 1 -5.66 -21.07 -39.96
C HIS A 1 -5.52 -19.73 -39.23
N LEU A 2 -6.14 -18.64 -39.68
CA LEU A 2 -6.08 -17.31 -39.05
C LEU A 2 -7.03 -17.15 -37.85
N SER A 3 -8.14 -17.89 -37.81
CA SER A 3 -9.13 -17.77 -36.71
C SER A 3 -8.65 -18.41 -35.39
N ILE A 4 -7.92 -19.52 -35.48
CA ILE A 4 -7.41 -20.27 -34.31
C ILE A 4 -6.26 -19.50 -33.62
N ARG A 5 -5.44 -18.76 -34.38
CA ARG A 5 -4.41 -17.88 -33.80
C ARG A 5 -5.01 -16.69 -33.05
N ARG A 6 -6.09 -16.09 -33.57
CA ARG A 6 -6.80 -14.98 -32.92
C ARG A 6 -7.50 -15.42 -31.63
N GLN A 7 -8.14 -16.59 -31.63
CA GLN A 7 -8.74 -17.14 -30.42
C GLN A 7 -7.71 -17.50 -29.35
N ARG A 8 -6.56 -18.08 -29.71
CA ARG A 8 -5.48 -18.35 -28.76
C ARG A 8 -4.89 -17.07 -28.18
N GLN A 9 -4.71 -16.01 -28.97
CA GLN A 9 -4.21 -14.72 -28.49
C GLN A 9 -5.23 -14.01 -27.59
N MET A 10 -6.52 -14.14 -27.83
CA MET A 10 -7.58 -13.60 -26.98
C MET A 10 -7.65 -14.30 -25.63
N CYS A 11 -7.64 -15.66 -25.61
CA CYS A 11 -7.61 -16.42 -24.36
C CYS A 11 -6.35 -16.19 -23.51
N ILE A 12 -5.19 -15.96 -24.14
CA ILE A 12 -3.94 -15.64 -23.42
C ILE A 12 -4.01 -14.23 -22.82
N ARG A 13 -4.63 -13.29 -23.50
CA ARG A 13 -4.76 -11.91 -23.03
C ARG A 13 -5.72 -11.80 -21.82
N ASP A 14 -6.85 -12.52 -21.88
CA ASP A 14 -7.82 -12.56 -20.79
C ASP A 14 -7.29 -13.31 -19.55
N SER A 15 -6.53 -14.39 -19.76
CA SER A 15 -5.89 -15.11 -18.66
C SER A 15 -4.77 -14.30 -17.98
N ASN A 16 -4.01 -13.49 -18.73
CA ASN A 16 -2.99 -12.63 -18.15
C ASN A 16 -3.60 -11.49 -17.34
N ALA A 17 -4.67 -10.85 -17.82
CA ALA A 17 -5.37 -9.80 -17.08
C ALA A 17 -5.97 -10.31 -15.76
N VAL A 18 -6.53 -11.52 -15.75
CA VAL A 18 -7.06 -12.16 -14.53
C VAL A 18 -5.91 -12.55 -13.58
N MET A 19 -4.78 -13.03 -14.10
CA MET A 19 -3.61 -13.35 -13.28
C MET A 19 -2.95 -12.11 -12.69
N ASP A 20 -2.90 -10.99 -13.43
CA ASP A 20 -2.38 -9.72 -12.92
C ASP A 20 -3.26 -9.17 -11.78
N THR A 21 -4.59 -9.24 -11.91
CA THR A 21 -5.52 -8.82 -10.85
C THR A 21 -5.43 -9.72 -9.62
N LEU A 22 -5.27 -11.04 -9.79
CA LEU A 22 -5.08 -11.98 -8.68
C LEU A 22 -3.74 -11.76 -7.97
N SER A 23 -2.65 -11.57 -8.72
CA SER A 23 -1.33 -11.27 -8.16
C SER A 23 -1.33 -9.97 -7.38
N GLN A 24 -2.03 -8.94 -7.89
CA GLN A 24 -2.17 -7.67 -7.19
C GLN A 24 -2.97 -7.85 -5.89
N HIS A 25 -4.09 -8.56 -5.93
CA HIS A 25 -4.89 -8.84 -4.74
C HIS A 25 -4.10 -9.59 -3.66
N VAL A 26 -3.33 -10.62 -4.05
CA VAL A 26 -2.45 -11.36 -3.14
C VAL A 26 -1.37 -10.45 -2.55
N THR A 27 -0.78 -9.58 -3.36
CA THR A 27 0.24 -8.62 -2.91
C THR A 27 -0.34 -7.65 -1.88
N ASP A 28 -1.51 -7.09 -2.15
CA ASP A 28 -2.17 -6.14 -1.25
C ASP A 28 -2.58 -6.80 0.06
N THR A 29 -3.11 -8.03 0.02
CA THR A 29 -3.46 -8.80 1.21
C THR A 29 -2.22 -9.11 2.06
N LEU A 30 -1.14 -9.57 1.46
CA LEU A 30 0.10 -9.86 2.19
C LEU A 30 0.74 -8.57 2.74
N ARG A 31 0.67 -7.46 2.01
CA ARG A 31 1.11 -6.15 2.48
C ARG A 31 0.36 -5.75 3.75
N ASP A 32 -0.97 -5.83 3.73
CA ASP A 32 -1.78 -5.52 4.89
C ASP A 32 -1.44 -6.42 6.09
N TRP A 33 -1.21 -7.72 5.87
CA TRP A 33 -0.79 -8.62 6.94
C TRP A 33 0.58 -8.26 7.54
N VAL A 34 1.54 -7.88 6.70
CA VAL A 34 2.87 -7.42 7.17
C VAL A 34 2.75 -6.13 7.95
N LEU A 35 2.05 -5.13 7.40
CA LEU A 35 1.87 -3.83 8.03
C LEU A 35 1.13 -3.91 9.37
N HIS A 36 0.15 -4.82 9.50
CA HIS A 36 -0.58 -5.03 10.75
C HIS A 36 0.10 -6.03 11.70
N GLY A 37 1.38 -6.37 11.46
CA GLY A 37 2.17 -7.18 12.39
C GLY A 37 1.74 -8.64 12.51
N GLN A 38 1.03 -9.19 11.51
CA GLN A 38 0.67 -10.62 11.53
C GLN A 38 1.87 -11.55 11.41
N PHE A 39 3.02 -11.01 10.99
CA PHE A 39 4.28 -11.73 10.94
C PHE A 39 5.27 -11.06 11.88
N SER A 40 5.73 -11.82 12.88
CA SER A 40 6.76 -11.32 13.78
C SER A 40 8.06 -11.03 13.02
N PRO A 41 8.85 -10.04 13.46
CA PRO A 41 10.18 -9.80 12.90
C PRO A 41 11.02 -11.09 12.87
N GLY A 42 11.65 -11.37 11.74
CA GLY A 42 12.42 -12.59 11.51
C GLY A 42 11.58 -13.84 11.21
N ALA A 43 10.25 -13.78 11.32
CA ALA A 43 9.39 -14.90 10.94
C ALA A 43 9.51 -15.17 9.44
N ARG A 44 9.67 -16.45 9.08
CA ARG A 44 9.77 -16.88 7.69
C ARG A 44 8.40 -16.90 7.02
N LEU A 45 8.32 -16.28 5.84
CA LEU A 45 7.13 -16.30 5.00
C LEU A 45 7.27 -17.40 3.95
N GLU A 46 6.63 -18.53 4.19
CA GLU A 46 6.73 -19.71 3.32
C GLU A 46 5.62 -19.71 2.27
N GLU A 47 5.99 -19.94 1.00
CA GLU A 47 5.07 -19.91 -0.14
C GLU A 47 3.91 -20.90 -0.01
N ILE A 48 4.14 -22.13 0.50
CA ILE A 48 3.13 -23.18 0.57
C ILE A 48 2.04 -22.84 1.59
N PRO A 49 2.33 -22.56 2.87
CA PRO A 49 1.33 -22.21 3.85
C PRO A 49 0.55 -20.94 3.48
N LEU A 50 1.24 -19.96 2.86
CA LEU A 50 0.58 -18.74 2.41
C LEU A 50 -0.37 -19.00 1.23
N ALA A 51 0.02 -19.84 0.28
CA ALA A 51 -0.82 -20.21 -0.85
C ALA A 51 -2.09 -20.96 -0.38
N GLU A 52 -1.95 -21.88 0.56
CA GLU A 52 -3.06 -22.61 1.18
C GLU A 52 -4.00 -21.65 1.93
N LYS A 53 -3.45 -20.76 2.76
CA LYS A 53 -4.23 -19.78 3.53
C LYS A 53 -5.01 -18.80 2.64
N LEU A 54 -4.44 -18.44 1.48
CA LEU A 54 -5.05 -17.52 0.51
C LEU A 54 -5.92 -18.23 -0.53
N GLY A 55 -5.92 -19.57 -0.59
CA GLY A 55 -6.67 -20.34 -1.60
C GLY A 55 -6.17 -20.13 -3.03
N VAL A 56 -4.87 -19.87 -3.22
CA VAL A 56 -4.25 -19.57 -4.52
C VAL A 56 -3.09 -20.53 -4.82
N SER A 57 -2.58 -20.49 -6.06
CA SER A 57 -1.36 -21.21 -6.40
C SER A 57 -0.11 -20.49 -5.82
N ARG A 58 1.05 -21.18 -5.80
CA ARG A 58 2.31 -20.62 -5.30
C ARG A 58 2.84 -19.45 -6.15
N THR A 59 2.52 -19.40 -7.44
CA THR A 59 3.04 -18.40 -8.38
C THR A 59 2.71 -16.96 -7.96
N PRO A 60 1.43 -16.58 -7.73
CA PRO A 60 1.10 -15.22 -7.28
C PRO A 60 1.70 -14.90 -5.89
N VAL A 61 1.81 -15.88 -5.00
CA VAL A 61 2.43 -15.69 -3.67
C VAL A 61 3.91 -15.35 -3.81
N ARG A 62 4.65 -16.10 -4.63
CA ARG A 62 6.07 -15.85 -4.90
C ARG A 62 6.29 -14.46 -5.50
N ALA A 63 5.47 -14.06 -6.48
CA ALA A 63 5.51 -12.73 -7.07
C ALA A 63 5.24 -11.63 -6.03
N ALA A 64 4.23 -11.82 -5.17
CA ALA A 64 3.90 -10.90 -4.09
C ALA A 64 5.05 -10.76 -3.08
N LEU A 65 5.64 -11.86 -2.63
CA LEU A 65 6.79 -11.83 -1.70
C LEU A 65 7.99 -11.10 -2.31
N ALA A 66 8.27 -11.29 -3.61
CA ALA A 66 9.32 -10.56 -4.30
C ALA A 66 9.02 -9.05 -4.39
N THR A 67 7.77 -8.69 -4.68
CA THR A 67 7.33 -7.28 -4.69
C THR A 67 7.50 -6.64 -3.33
N LEU A 68 7.03 -7.29 -2.25
CA LEU A 68 7.14 -6.78 -0.88
C LEU A 68 8.60 -6.71 -0.40
N GLY A 69 9.46 -7.62 -0.85
CA GLY A 69 10.90 -7.55 -0.63
C GLY A 69 11.54 -6.34 -1.31
N ASN A 70 11.17 -6.06 -2.56
CA ASN A 70 11.64 -4.87 -3.30
C ASN A 70 11.11 -3.57 -2.69
N GLU A 71 9.94 -3.59 -2.08
CA GLU A 71 9.36 -2.47 -1.32
C GLU A 71 10.04 -2.28 0.04
N GLY A 72 10.90 -3.22 0.47
CA GLY A 72 11.58 -3.17 1.76
C GLY A 72 10.73 -3.59 2.95
N LEU A 73 9.50 -4.08 2.73
CA LEU A 73 8.64 -4.65 3.77
C LEU A 73 9.11 -6.01 4.28
N LEU A 74 9.77 -6.77 3.42
CA LEU A 74 10.36 -8.06 3.74
C LEU A 74 11.86 -8.03 3.47
N GLU A 75 12.60 -8.86 4.19
CA GLU A 75 14.01 -9.10 3.96
C GLU A 75 14.20 -10.43 3.23
N HIS A 76 14.99 -10.43 2.14
CA HIS A 76 15.34 -11.66 1.45
C HIS A 76 16.65 -12.23 1.98
N LEU A 77 16.58 -13.35 2.69
CA LEU A 77 17.74 -14.04 3.22
C LEU A 77 18.14 -15.21 2.30
N PRO A 78 19.44 -15.31 1.90
CA PRO A 78 19.93 -16.43 1.10
C PRO A 78 19.56 -17.76 1.74
N LYS A 79 19.05 -18.70 0.96
CA LYS A 79 18.60 -20.05 1.39
C LYS A 79 17.42 -20.08 2.37
N ARG A 80 16.96 -18.96 2.91
CA ARG A 80 15.82 -18.87 3.82
C ARG A 80 14.57 -18.27 3.18
N GLY A 81 14.69 -17.60 2.02
CA GLY A 81 13.58 -16.91 1.37
C GLY A 81 13.26 -15.59 2.04
N TYR A 82 11.98 -15.23 2.12
CA TYR A 82 11.53 -13.95 2.68
C TYR A 82 11.20 -14.09 4.16
N THR A 83 11.60 -13.08 4.93
CA THR A 83 11.31 -12.96 6.37
C THR A 83 10.72 -11.57 6.66
N GLY A 84 9.92 -11.49 7.73
CA GLY A 84 9.47 -10.20 8.25
C GLY A 84 10.67 -9.36 8.67
N ARG A 85 10.73 -8.09 8.20
CA ARG A 85 11.80 -7.16 8.58
C ARG A 85 11.52 -6.61 9.98
N ALA A 86 12.57 -6.45 10.78
CA ALA A 86 12.53 -5.65 11.99
C ALA A 86 12.90 -4.20 11.64
N TYR A 87 12.20 -3.24 12.22
CA TYR A 87 12.51 -1.82 12.09
C TYR A 87 12.83 -1.27 13.47
N ASP A 88 13.89 -0.49 13.58
CA ASP A 88 14.16 0.25 14.80
C ASP A 88 13.43 1.62 14.79
N ILE A 89 13.37 2.25 15.97
CA ILE A 89 12.68 3.53 16.13
C ILE A 89 13.35 4.63 15.27
N GLY A 90 14.67 4.58 15.10
CA GLY A 90 15.40 5.52 14.27
C GLY A 90 15.01 5.44 12.79
N GLU A 91 14.87 4.22 12.27
CA GLU A 91 14.37 3.99 10.89
C GLU A 91 12.94 4.52 10.71
N ILE A 92 12.07 4.31 11.70
CA ILE A 92 10.69 4.80 11.66
C ILE A 92 10.68 6.33 11.64
N VAL A 93 11.43 6.99 12.53
CA VAL A 93 11.53 8.45 12.57
C VAL A 93 12.08 9.01 11.26
N ALA A 94 13.15 8.43 10.72
CA ALA A 94 13.73 8.85 9.45
C ALA A 94 12.72 8.71 8.29
N ALA A 95 11.89 7.66 8.29
CA ALA A 95 10.82 7.51 7.30
C ALA A 95 9.76 8.60 7.41
N TYR A 96 9.36 8.99 8.62
CA TYR A 96 8.44 10.11 8.84
C TYR A 96 9.03 11.44 8.36
N GLU A 97 10.31 11.71 8.59
CA GLU A 97 10.97 12.93 8.11
C GLU A 97 10.96 13.02 6.58
N VAL A 98 11.33 11.91 5.91
CA VAL A 98 11.28 11.84 4.44
C VAL A 98 9.86 12.01 3.93
N ARG A 99 8.90 11.34 4.54
CA ARG A 99 7.48 11.43 4.19
C ARG A 99 6.96 12.85 4.35
N ALA A 100 7.25 13.50 5.48
CA ALA A 100 6.84 14.89 5.73
C ALA A 100 7.38 15.87 4.67
N ALA A 101 8.65 15.69 4.25
CA ALA A 101 9.25 16.51 3.20
C ALA A 101 8.56 16.29 1.85
N LEU A 102 8.28 15.04 1.48
CA LEU A 102 7.63 14.71 0.21
C LEU A 102 6.16 15.15 0.16
N GLU A 103 5.42 14.93 1.24
CA GLU A 103 4.02 15.35 1.33
C GLU A 103 3.90 16.88 1.41
N GLY A 104 4.80 17.55 2.12
CA GLY A 104 4.89 19.02 2.12
C GLY A 104 5.16 19.60 0.73
N LEU A 105 6.06 18.96 -0.05
CA LEU A 105 6.29 19.30 -1.44
C LEU A 105 5.03 19.06 -2.31
N ALA A 106 4.32 17.96 -2.08
CA ALA A 106 3.07 17.67 -2.76
C ALA A 106 2.00 18.73 -2.47
N CYS A 107 1.80 19.09 -1.21
CA CYS A 107 0.87 20.17 -0.82
C CYS A 107 1.19 21.47 -1.52
N ARG A 108 2.48 21.88 -1.52
CA ARG A 108 2.92 23.09 -2.21
C ARG A 108 2.63 23.04 -3.71
N GLN A 109 2.93 21.92 -4.37
CA GLN A 109 2.71 21.79 -5.81
C GLN A 109 1.23 21.77 -6.15
N ALA A 110 0.39 21.08 -5.36
CA ALA A 110 -1.05 21.09 -5.52
C ALA A 110 -1.64 22.51 -5.37
N ALA A 111 -1.18 23.27 -4.37
CA ALA A 111 -1.60 24.65 -4.16
C ALA A 111 -1.22 25.57 -5.32
N LEU A 112 0.00 25.43 -5.85
CA LEU A 112 0.49 26.23 -6.98
C LEU A 112 -0.24 25.92 -8.30
N ARG A 113 -0.65 24.68 -8.50
CA ARG A 113 -1.39 24.26 -9.71
C ARG A 113 -2.87 24.64 -9.65
N GLY A 114 -3.40 24.79 -8.46
CA GLY A 114 -4.84 24.85 -8.22
C GLY A 114 -5.47 23.45 -8.20
N LEU A 115 -6.50 23.30 -7.40
CA LEU A 115 -7.25 22.06 -7.29
C LEU A 115 -8.46 22.09 -8.22
N SER A 116 -8.79 20.97 -8.86
CA SER A 116 -10.07 20.81 -9.53
C SER A 116 -11.23 20.81 -8.52
N ASN A 117 -12.44 21.13 -8.95
CA ASN A 117 -13.62 21.09 -8.08
C ASN A 117 -13.82 19.71 -7.45
N ASP A 118 -13.56 18.64 -8.21
CA ASP A 118 -13.68 17.27 -7.73
C ASP A 118 -12.62 16.95 -6.64
N ALA A 119 -11.37 17.39 -6.85
CA ALA A 119 -10.32 17.23 -5.85
C ALA A 119 -10.66 18.00 -4.56
N VAL A 120 -11.16 19.22 -4.68
CA VAL A 120 -11.63 20.01 -3.52
C VAL A 120 -12.74 19.28 -2.78
N ALA A 121 -13.73 18.74 -3.51
CA ALA A 121 -14.85 18.02 -2.90
C ALA A 121 -14.36 16.77 -2.14
N VAL A 122 -13.47 15.96 -2.76
CA VAL A 122 -12.91 14.77 -2.11
C VAL A 122 -12.13 15.14 -0.85
N LEU A 123 -11.23 16.13 -0.91
CA LEU A 123 -10.43 16.52 0.25
C LEU A 123 -11.29 17.11 1.38
N LYS A 124 -12.29 17.93 1.06
CA LYS A 124 -13.25 18.43 2.05
C LYS A 124 -14.02 17.31 2.72
N ASN A 125 -14.57 16.37 1.94
CA ASN A 125 -15.26 15.21 2.50
C ASN A 125 -14.36 14.39 3.46
N CYS A 126 -13.07 14.27 3.14
CA CYS A 126 -12.11 13.60 4.03
C CYS A 126 -11.94 14.37 5.35
N LEU A 127 -11.86 15.72 5.31
CA LEU A 127 -11.75 16.54 6.51
C LEU A 127 -13.03 16.44 7.36
N ASP A 128 -14.19 16.61 6.74
CA ASP A 128 -15.50 16.57 7.42
C ASP A 128 -15.73 15.20 8.09
N GLU A 129 -15.36 14.11 7.41
CA GLU A 129 -15.49 12.75 7.95
C GLU A 129 -14.45 12.50 9.05
N GLY A 130 -13.21 12.98 8.88
CA GLY A 130 -12.17 12.92 9.91
C GLY A 130 -12.60 13.65 11.18
N ASP A 131 -13.11 14.86 11.06
CA ASP A 131 -13.62 15.66 12.17
C ASP A 131 -14.79 14.96 12.87
N ARG A 132 -15.70 14.35 12.10
CA ARG A 132 -16.83 13.58 12.65
C ARG A 132 -16.36 12.38 13.48
N ILE A 133 -15.37 11.63 12.99
CA ILE A 133 -14.80 10.48 13.69
C ILE A 133 -14.12 10.94 14.99
N LEU A 134 -13.37 12.05 14.93
CA LEU A 134 -12.59 12.59 16.04
C LEU A 134 -13.40 13.44 17.05
N ALA A 135 -14.64 13.81 16.72
CA ALA A 135 -15.48 14.69 17.54
C ALA A 135 -15.68 14.20 18.99
N LYS A 136 -15.56 12.90 19.21
CA LYS A 136 -15.65 12.30 20.56
C LYS A 136 -14.35 12.40 21.39
N GLY A 137 -13.27 12.96 20.80
CA GLY A 137 -11.99 13.20 21.47
C GLY A 137 -11.13 11.96 21.69
N VAL A 138 -11.59 10.78 21.26
CA VAL A 138 -10.87 9.52 21.36
C VAL A 138 -11.23 8.65 20.17
N LEU A 139 -10.27 7.91 19.65
CA LEU A 139 -10.49 6.91 18.62
C LEU A 139 -10.71 5.54 19.28
N LEU A 140 -11.84 4.91 18.98
CA LEU A 140 -12.17 3.58 19.47
C LEU A 140 -11.78 2.52 18.41
N ALA A 141 -11.75 1.25 18.79
CA ALA A 141 -11.41 0.16 17.88
C ALA A 141 -12.30 0.13 16.60
N GLU A 142 -13.57 0.49 16.74
CA GLU A 142 -14.53 0.60 15.63
C GLU A 142 -14.24 1.74 14.66
N ASP A 143 -13.49 2.77 15.09
CA ASP A 143 -13.12 3.93 14.28
C ASP A 143 -11.88 3.69 13.41
N HIS A 144 -11.11 2.65 13.70
CA HIS A 144 -9.84 2.39 13.04
C HIS A 144 -9.99 2.27 11.52
N LEU A 145 -10.88 1.42 11.03
CA LEU A 145 -11.08 1.22 9.60
C LEU A 145 -11.68 2.47 8.91
N PRO A 146 -12.72 3.13 9.46
CA PRO A 146 -13.20 4.39 8.90
C PRO A 146 -12.11 5.47 8.83
N TYR A 147 -11.38 5.69 9.92
CA TYR A 147 -10.32 6.70 9.96
C TYR A 147 -9.16 6.36 9.01
N GLN A 148 -8.72 5.11 8.96
CA GLN A 148 -7.71 4.64 8.01
C GLN A 148 -8.11 4.95 6.57
N LYS A 149 -9.36 4.68 6.19
CA LYS A 149 -9.87 4.98 4.85
C LYS A 149 -9.81 6.47 4.54
N VAL A 150 -10.23 7.31 5.47
CA VAL A 150 -10.15 8.78 5.35
C VAL A 150 -8.70 9.21 5.19
N ASN A 151 -7.81 8.73 6.05
CA ASN A 151 -6.38 9.06 6.05
C ASN A 151 -5.71 8.70 4.70
N ILE A 152 -5.91 7.48 4.22
CA ILE A 152 -5.40 7.03 2.92
C ILE A 152 -5.94 7.89 1.78
N THR A 153 -7.25 8.20 1.79
CA THR A 153 -7.88 8.98 0.73
C THR A 153 -7.35 10.41 0.71
N LEU A 154 -7.15 11.03 1.88
CA LEU A 154 -6.60 12.38 2.01
C LEU A 154 -5.17 12.46 1.46
N HIS A 155 -4.27 11.59 1.94
CA HIS A 155 -2.87 11.59 1.50
C HIS A 155 -2.74 11.31 0.00
N ASN A 156 -3.45 10.31 -0.51
CA ASN A 156 -3.45 10.00 -1.94
C ASN A 156 -4.03 11.14 -2.78
N GLY A 157 -5.11 11.78 -2.32
CA GLY A 157 -5.71 12.94 -2.99
C GLY A 157 -4.72 14.10 -3.13
N ILE A 158 -3.93 14.38 -2.10
CA ILE A 158 -2.88 15.41 -2.14
C ILE A 158 -1.77 15.03 -3.12
N LEU A 159 -1.30 13.78 -3.09
CA LEU A 159 -0.25 13.29 -3.99
C LEU A 159 -0.69 13.31 -5.46
N GLU A 160 -1.93 12.97 -5.75
CA GLU A 160 -2.51 13.08 -7.11
C GLU A 160 -2.63 14.53 -7.55
N ALA A 161 -3.15 15.41 -6.70
CA ALA A 161 -3.30 16.83 -7.00
C ALA A 161 -1.96 17.53 -7.25
N ALA A 162 -0.88 17.08 -6.61
CA ALA A 162 0.48 17.55 -6.88
C ALA A 162 0.90 17.32 -8.34
N GLY A 163 0.36 16.27 -9.00
CA GLY A 163 0.66 15.95 -10.38
C GLY A 163 2.15 15.69 -10.65
N ASN A 164 2.90 15.26 -9.64
CA ASN A 164 4.31 14.95 -9.73
C ASN A 164 4.53 13.44 -9.51
N PRO A 165 4.78 12.66 -10.59
CA PRO A 165 4.89 11.22 -10.49
C PRO A 165 6.08 10.77 -9.62
N TRP A 166 7.13 11.55 -9.52
CA TRP A 166 8.28 11.22 -8.69
C TRP A 166 7.97 11.41 -7.20
N VAL A 167 7.34 12.52 -6.83
CA VAL A 167 6.89 12.76 -5.45
C VAL A 167 5.95 11.65 -5.02
N LYS A 168 4.94 11.32 -5.84
CA LYS A 168 4.01 10.23 -5.58
C LYS A 168 4.74 8.90 -5.36
N ARG A 169 5.65 8.53 -6.28
CA ARG A 169 6.41 7.28 -6.21
C ARG A 169 7.22 7.17 -4.92
N PHE A 170 7.99 8.20 -4.57
CA PHE A 170 8.84 8.17 -3.38
C PHE A 170 8.04 8.27 -2.08
N ALA A 171 6.96 9.04 -2.05
CA ALA A 171 6.06 9.06 -0.89
C ALA A 171 5.43 7.68 -0.65
N THR A 172 4.96 7.01 -1.69
CA THR A 172 4.43 5.64 -1.58
C THR A 172 5.50 4.65 -1.08
N GLN A 173 6.76 4.80 -1.50
CA GLN A 173 7.86 3.97 -0.97
C GLN A 173 8.16 4.26 0.51
N ALA A 174 8.10 5.52 0.94
CA ALA A 174 8.28 5.88 2.35
C ALA A 174 7.14 5.33 3.24
N GLN A 175 5.94 5.17 2.71
CA GLN A 175 4.80 4.56 3.39
C GLN A 175 4.93 3.02 3.54
N ALA A 176 5.87 2.39 2.86
CA ALA A 176 6.10 0.95 2.97
C ALA A 176 6.77 0.53 4.30
N ILE A 177 7.20 1.49 5.13
CA ILE A 177 7.74 1.18 6.46
C ILE A 177 6.57 1.02 7.45
N PRO A 178 6.46 -0.12 8.16
CA PRO A 178 5.48 -0.29 9.23
C PRO A 178 5.58 0.85 10.24
N TYR A 179 4.44 1.28 10.77
CA TYR A 179 4.29 2.45 11.66
C TYR A 179 4.52 3.83 11.03
N ALA A 180 5.14 3.94 9.84
CA ALA A 180 5.18 5.17 9.05
C ALA A 180 4.17 5.17 7.89
N SER A 181 3.38 4.11 7.77
CA SER A 181 2.33 3.96 6.76
C SER A 181 1.09 4.76 7.13
N ASP A 182 0.43 5.35 6.14
CA ASP A 182 -0.93 5.91 6.25
C ASP A 182 -2.00 4.85 6.56
N ARG A 183 -1.64 3.55 6.47
CA ARG A 183 -2.49 2.41 6.80
C ARG A 183 -2.43 2.00 8.26
N ILE A 184 -1.47 2.53 9.03
CA ILE A 184 -1.32 2.23 10.46
C ILE A 184 -1.54 3.51 11.24
N ILE A 185 -2.44 3.44 12.19
CA ILE A 185 -2.71 4.52 13.12
C ILE A 185 -2.14 4.09 14.46
N LEU A 186 -1.12 4.82 14.92
CA LEU A 186 -0.54 4.62 16.24
C LEU A 186 -1.41 5.32 17.27
N TRP A 187 -1.75 4.62 18.32
CA TRP A 187 -2.52 5.10 19.47
C TRP A 187 -1.60 5.43 20.63
#